data_e4acabd1365e2f9339b93b2e79a7834a
#
_entry.id   e4acabd1365e2f9339b93b2e79a7834a
#
_cell.length_a   1.000
_cell.length_b   1.000
_cell.length_c   1.000
_cell.angle_alpha   90.00
_cell.angle_beta   90.00
_cell.angle_gamma   90.00
#
_symmetry.space_group_name_H-M   'P 1'
#
loop_
_entity.id
_entity.type
_entity.pdbx_description
1 polymer ?
#
loop_
_entity_poly.entity_id
_entity_poly.type
_entity_poly.pdbx_seq_one_letter_code
_entity_poly.pdbx_strand_id
1 'polypeptide(L)'
;MNYPPHVTIIEVGPRDGLQNEPSYVATPTKVDLINLLSQSGLQHIEATSFVSAKAIPQLADNEDVFRAINKPANVHFSALVPNERGMQTALAVGVKNIAIFTAASELFNQHNINCSIADSIARFEPVIALARDKRIHVRAYISCALGCPYEGAISPKKVLDVAELLIELGVDEISLGDTIGVGTPQQTKELIAAISKCLPLSQVAMHFHDTYGQAVANTYAALECGINRFDSSVAGLGGCPYARGASGNVATEDILYLLHGLGLETGIDIYQIVAAGDMICKALGRKNQSKVANALLANLG
;
A
#
# COMPACT_ATOMS: atom_id res chain seq x y z
N MET A 1 4.45 26.00 -9.49
CA MET A 1 4.72 24.55 -9.53
C MET A 1 3.52 23.88 -10.16
N ASN A 2 3.73 22.95 -11.11
CA ASN A 2 2.62 22.22 -11.75
C ASN A 2 2.48 20.88 -11.04
N TYR A 3 1.65 20.85 -10.00
CA TYR A 3 1.25 19.58 -9.39
C TYR A 3 0.17 18.89 -10.27
N PRO A 4 0.04 17.57 -10.19
CA PRO A 4 -1.11 16.87 -10.77
C PRO A 4 -2.41 17.47 -10.22
N PRO A 5 -3.42 17.73 -11.06
CA PRO A 5 -4.67 18.37 -10.62
C PRO A 5 -5.50 17.49 -9.67
N HIS A 6 -5.29 16.20 -9.71
CA HIS A 6 -5.96 15.21 -8.87
C HIS A 6 -4.96 14.22 -8.32
N VAL A 7 -5.09 13.87 -7.03
CA VAL A 7 -4.24 12.89 -6.33
C VAL A 7 -5.10 11.75 -5.81
N THR A 8 -4.70 10.54 -6.13
CA THR A 8 -5.36 9.32 -5.69
C THR A 8 -4.64 8.74 -4.46
N ILE A 9 -5.37 8.54 -3.39
CA ILE A 9 -4.91 7.82 -2.21
C ILE A 9 -5.40 6.37 -2.28
N ILE A 10 -4.48 5.43 -2.11
CA ILE A 10 -4.78 4.01 -1.95
C ILE A 10 -4.60 3.67 -0.48
N GLU A 11 -5.69 3.38 0.20
CA GLU A 11 -5.69 3.05 1.61
C GLU A 11 -5.30 1.58 1.81
N VAL A 12 -4.15 1.34 2.41
CA VAL A 12 -3.63 -0.01 2.64
C VAL A 12 -3.70 -0.44 4.12
N GLY A 13 -4.28 0.38 4.98
CA GLY A 13 -4.41 0.10 6.41
C GLY A 13 -5.10 -1.23 6.73
N PRO A 14 -6.21 -1.58 6.09
CA PRO A 14 -6.90 -2.85 6.37
C PRO A 14 -6.09 -4.08 5.99
N ARG A 15 -5.19 -4.00 5.00
CA ARG A 15 -4.31 -5.10 4.61
C ARG A 15 -2.91 -4.95 5.19
N ASP A 16 -2.11 -4.02 4.66
CA ASP A 16 -0.71 -3.85 5.02
C ASP A 16 -0.55 -3.33 6.45
N GLY A 17 -1.39 -2.38 6.81
CA GLY A 17 -1.42 -1.82 8.15
C GLY A 17 -1.71 -2.86 9.22
N LEU A 18 -2.78 -3.62 9.08
CA LEU A 18 -3.17 -4.63 10.07
C LEU A 18 -2.28 -5.87 10.06
N GLN A 19 -1.66 -6.20 8.92
CA GLN A 19 -0.90 -7.45 8.74
C GLN A 19 0.14 -7.70 9.84
N ASN A 20 0.81 -6.64 10.29
CA ASN A 20 1.90 -6.72 11.26
C ASN A 20 1.49 -6.26 12.68
N GLU A 21 0.20 -5.98 12.91
CA GLU A 21 -0.27 -5.63 14.24
C GLU A 21 -0.22 -6.85 15.17
N PRO A 22 0.37 -6.72 16.37
CA PRO A 22 0.56 -7.85 17.28
C PRO A 22 -0.75 -8.34 17.90
N SER A 23 -1.74 -7.44 18.05
CA SER A 23 -3.05 -7.76 18.58
C SER A 23 -3.98 -8.24 17.47
N TYR A 24 -4.61 -9.39 17.66
CA TYR A 24 -5.59 -9.89 16.70
C TYR A 24 -6.83 -8.97 16.65
N VAL A 25 -7.23 -8.62 15.44
CA VAL A 25 -8.44 -7.83 15.18
C VAL A 25 -9.54 -8.76 14.68
N ALA A 26 -10.68 -8.74 15.37
CA ALA A 26 -11.83 -9.58 14.99
C ALA A 26 -12.42 -9.15 13.64
N THR A 27 -12.96 -10.10 12.90
CA THR A 27 -13.60 -9.87 11.58
C THR A 27 -14.59 -8.71 11.56
N PRO A 28 -15.54 -8.58 12.52
CA PRO A 28 -16.46 -7.45 12.54
C PRO A 28 -15.75 -6.08 12.61
N THR A 29 -14.70 -5.97 13.42
CA THR A 29 -13.92 -4.73 13.55
C THR A 29 -13.20 -4.38 12.24
N LYS A 30 -12.67 -5.36 11.51
CA LYS A 30 -12.07 -5.14 10.17
C LYS A 30 -13.12 -4.67 9.17
N VAL A 31 -14.29 -5.28 9.19
CA VAL A 31 -15.42 -4.90 8.34
C VAL A 31 -15.87 -3.46 8.64
N ASP A 32 -16.00 -3.12 9.93
CA ASP A 32 -16.37 -1.76 10.36
C ASP A 32 -15.32 -0.74 9.90
N LEU A 33 -14.02 -1.04 10.05
CA LEU A 33 -12.94 -0.19 9.57
C LEU A 33 -13.07 0.07 8.08
N ILE A 34 -13.20 -0.97 7.26
CA ILE A 34 -13.28 -0.86 5.80
C ILE A 34 -14.53 -0.08 5.38
N ASN A 35 -15.66 -0.32 6.06
CA ASN A 35 -16.91 0.40 5.79
C ASN A 35 -16.82 1.89 6.13
N LEU A 36 -16.19 2.27 7.27
CA LEU A 36 -15.94 3.67 7.61
C LEU A 36 -15.02 4.34 6.58
N LEU A 37 -13.93 3.68 6.20
CA LEU A 37 -13.01 4.17 5.17
C LEU A 37 -13.71 4.35 3.83
N SER A 38 -14.60 3.44 3.43
CA SER A 38 -15.34 3.54 2.17
C SER A 38 -16.35 4.70 2.14
N GLN A 39 -16.76 5.21 3.30
CA GLN A 39 -17.66 6.35 3.42
C GLN A 39 -16.93 7.69 3.42
N SER A 40 -15.62 7.70 3.66
CA SER A 40 -14.81 8.93 3.78
C SER A 40 -14.49 9.63 2.46
N GLY A 41 -14.90 9.07 1.32
CA GLY A 41 -14.54 9.56 -0.01
C GLY A 41 -13.33 8.83 -0.64
N LEU A 42 -12.70 7.90 0.08
CA LEU A 42 -11.68 7.02 -0.49
C LEU A 42 -12.26 6.19 -1.63
N GLN A 43 -11.57 6.16 -2.76
CA GLN A 43 -11.96 5.41 -3.94
C GLN A 43 -11.16 4.11 -4.11
N HIS A 44 -10.04 3.94 -3.42
CA HIS A 44 -9.19 2.75 -3.51
C HIS A 44 -8.84 2.26 -2.11
N ILE A 45 -9.22 1.02 -1.79
CA ILE A 45 -8.97 0.38 -0.50
C ILE A 45 -8.45 -1.04 -0.73
N GLU A 46 -7.27 -1.34 -0.21
CA GLU A 46 -6.77 -2.71 -0.17
C GLU A 46 -7.32 -3.41 1.08
N ALA A 47 -8.38 -4.20 0.88
CA ALA A 47 -9.21 -4.69 1.96
C ALA A 47 -8.63 -5.88 2.72
N THR A 48 -7.87 -6.75 2.06
CA THR A 48 -7.36 -8.00 2.65
C THR A 48 -6.26 -8.64 1.80
N SER A 49 -5.81 -9.83 2.22
CA SER A 49 -4.83 -10.64 1.50
C SER A 49 -5.26 -12.11 1.48
N PHE A 50 -5.08 -12.77 0.34
CA PHE A 50 -5.28 -14.21 0.17
C PHE A 50 -4.00 -15.02 0.37
N VAL A 51 -3.12 -14.54 1.24
CA VAL A 51 -1.96 -15.28 1.75
C VAL A 51 -2.44 -16.37 2.71
N SER A 52 -1.67 -17.45 2.86
CA SER A 52 -2.06 -18.55 3.76
C SER A 52 -2.20 -18.05 5.21
N ALA A 53 -3.24 -18.52 5.89
CA ALA A 53 -3.48 -18.23 7.32
C ALA A 53 -2.29 -18.60 8.22
N LYS A 54 -1.49 -19.58 7.82
CA LYS A 54 -0.27 -19.97 8.54
C LYS A 54 0.82 -18.91 8.45
N ALA A 55 0.93 -18.21 7.29
CA ALA A 55 1.93 -17.16 7.09
C ALA A 55 1.47 -15.85 7.74
N ILE A 56 0.21 -15.48 7.59
CA ILE A 56 -0.36 -14.23 8.13
C ILE A 56 -1.67 -14.54 8.88
N PRO A 57 -1.59 -14.96 10.17
CA PRO A 57 -2.78 -15.30 10.96
C PRO A 57 -3.76 -14.13 11.09
N GLN A 58 -3.26 -12.89 11.12
CA GLN A 58 -4.08 -11.68 11.22
C GLN A 58 -5.09 -11.54 10.07
N LEU A 59 -4.78 -12.06 8.89
CA LEU A 59 -5.64 -11.99 7.69
C LEU A 59 -6.24 -13.37 7.30
N ALA A 60 -6.34 -14.29 8.25
CA ALA A 60 -6.87 -15.63 8.02
C ALA A 60 -8.36 -15.63 7.63
N ASP A 61 -9.10 -14.60 8.01
CA ASP A 61 -10.53 -14.38 7.79
C ASP A 61 -10.83 -13.58 6.49
N ASN A 62 -9.91 -13.63 5.55
CA ASN A 62 -9.95 -12.82 4.32
C ASN A 62 -11.25 -12.96 3.51
N GLU A 63 -11.77 -14.20 3.35
CA GLU A 63 -13.03 -14.43 2.62
C GLU A 63 -14.22 -13.82 3.35
N ASP A 64 -14.29 -14.01 4.67
CA ASP A 64 -15.39 -13.52 5.50
C ASP A 64 -15.40 -11.97 5.50
N VAL A 65 -14.23 -11.34 5.67
CA VAL A 65 -14.08 -9.89 5.58
C VAL A 65 -14.53 -9.41 4.21
N PHE A 66 -14.01 -9.99 3.12
CA PHE A 66 -14.32 -9.50 1.77
C PHE A 66 -15.79 -9.71 1.38
N ARG A 67 -16.46 -10.76 1.90
CA ARG A 67 -17.89 -10.97 1.69
C ARG A 67 -18.74 -9.98 2.48
N ALA A 68 -18.34 -9.64 3.72
CA ALA A 68 -19.14 -8.86 4.66
C ALA A 68 -19.06 -7.34 4.44
N ILE A 69 -18.00 -6.82 3.83
CA ILE A 69 -17.88 -5.37 3.57
C ILE A 69 -18.93 -4.85 2.59
N ASN A 70 -19.37 -3.61 2.81
CA ASN A 70 -20.18 -2.87 1.84
C ASN A 70 -19.32 -2.52 0.62
N LYS A 71 -19.87 -2.67 -0.59
CA LYS A 71 -19.15 -2.41 -1.84
C LYS A 71 -19.86 -1.35 -2.67
N PRO A 72 -19.79 -0.05 -2.28
CA PRO A 72 -20.34 1.02 -3.09
C PRO A 72 -19.65 1.08 -4.45
N ALA A 73 -20.40 1.42 -5.49
CA ALA A 73 -19.95 1.33 -6.88
C ALA A 73 -18.78 2.27 -7.23
N ASN A 74 -18.57 3.31 -6.44
CA ASN A 74 -17.49 4.29 -6.60
C ASN A 74 -16.20 3.92 -5.84
N VAL A 75 -16.17 2.77 -5.15
CA VAL A 75 -14.97 2.30 -4.41
C VAL A 75 -14.43 1.02 -5.03
N HIS A 76 -13.14 1.05 -5.34
CA HIS A 76 -12.38 -0.06 -5.86
C HIS A 76 -11.69 -0.81 -4.72
N PHE A 77 -12.23 -1.98 -4.36
CA PHE A 77 -11.60 -2.86 -3.37
C PHE A 77 -10.61 -3.78 -4.06
N SER A 78 -9.39 -3.79 -3.57
CA SER A 78 -8.34 -4.71 -3.99
C SER A 78 -7.98 -5.69 -2.88
N ALA A 79 -7.27 -6.76 -3.26
CA ALA A 79 -6.71 -7.72 -2.32
C ALA A 79 -5.34 -8.22 -2.80
N LEU A 80 -4.43 -8.46 -1.86
CA LEU A 80 -3.13 -9.04 -2.16
C LEU A 80 -3.27 -10.55 -2.46
N VAL A 81 -2.67 -10.99 -3.57
CA VAL A 81 -2.73 -12.38 -4.05
C VAL A 81 -1.31 -12.91 -4.24
N PRO A 82 -0.89 -13.93 -3.49
CA PRO A 82 0.50 -14.42 -3.51
C PRO A 82 0.77 -15.47 -4.61
N ASN A 83 -0.26 -16.10 -5.15
CA ASN A 83 -0.15 -17.21 -6.10
C ASN A 83 -1.51 -17.58 -6.70
N GLU A 84 -1.53 -18.58 -7.61
CA GLU A 84 -2.73 -19.05 -8.30
C GLU A 84 -3.84 -19.50 -7.33
N ARG A 85 -3.51 -20.22 -6.25
CA ARG A 85 -4.48 -20.66 -5.25
C ARG A 85 -5.17 -19.47 -4.57
N GLY A 86 -4.38 -18.45 -4.17
CA GLY A 86 -4.92 -17.21 -3.64
C GLY A 86 -5.81 -16.49 -4.66
N MET A 87 -5.44 -16.51 -5.93
CA MET A 87 -6.23 -15.94 -7.02
C MET A 87 -7.59 -16.63 -7.18
N GLN A 88 -7.61 -17.96 -7.14
CA GLN A 88 -8.86 -18.73 -7.22
C GLN A 88 -9.79 -18.41 -6.05
N THR A 89 -9.25 -18.29 -4.83
CA THR A 89 -10.04 -17.92 -3.65
C THR A 89 -10.57 -16.47 -3.78
N ALA A 90 -9.73 -15.53 -4.22
CA ALA A 90 -10.13 -14.14 -4.45
C ALA A 90 -11.26 -14.03 -5.49
N LEU A 91 -11.18 -14.79 -6.58
CA LEU A 91 -12.22 -14.86 -7.60
C LEU A 91 -13.55 -15.40 -7.04
N ALA A 92 -13.48 -16.44 -6.19
CA ALA A 92 -14.67 -17.05 -5.59
C ALA A 92 -15.46 -16.11 -4.67
N VAL A 93 -14.83 -15.06 -4.12
CA VAL A 93 -15.49 -14.03 -3.32
C VAL A 93 -15.76 -12.74 -4.11
N GLY A 94 -15.44 -12.71 -5.40
CA GLY A 94 -15.77 -11.61 -6.30
C GLY A 94 -14.79 -10.43 -6.30
N VAL A 95 -13.52 -10.64 -5.96
CA VAL A 95 -12.45 -9.64 -6.09
C VAL A 95 -12.29 -9.26 -7.56
N LYS A 96 -12.17 -7.96 -7.84
CA LYS A 96 -12.03 -7.40 -9.20
C LYS A 96 -10.74 -6.61 -9.40
N ASN A 97 -10.00 -6.34 -8.34
CA ASN A 97 -8.68 -5.70 -8.39
C ASN A 97 -7.76 -6.49 -7.47
N ILE A 98 -6.58 -6.84 -7.95
CA ILE A 98 -5.61 -7.59 -7.15
C ILE A 98 -4.27 -6.86 -7.09
N ALA A 99 -3.50 -7.17 -6.05
CA ALA A 99 -2.11 -6.81 -5.95
C ALA A 99 -1.23 -8.07 -5.86
N ILE A 100 -0.10 -8.04 -6.56
CA ILE A 100 1.00 -8.99 -6.44
C ILE A 100 2.24 -8.26 -5.89
N PHE A 101 3.29 -8.97 -5.51
CA PHE A 101 4.44 -8.31 -4.90
C PHE A 101 5.75 -9.08 -5.13
N THR A 102 6.82 -8.32 -5.32
CA THR A 102 8.22 -8.78 -5.36
C THR A 102 9.10 -7.71 -4.73
N ALA A 103 10.41 -7.79 -4.88
CA ALA A 103 11.34 -6.81 -4.34
C ALA A 103 12.45 -6.46 -5.35
N ALA A 104 13.11 -5.32 -5.14
CA ALA A 104 14.32 -4.94 -5.88
C ALA A 104 15.62 -5.50 -5.23
N SER A 105 15.48 -6.41 -4.28
CA SER A 105 16.56 -7.07 -3.55
C SER A 105 16.34 -8.59 -3.51
N GLU A 106 17.31 -9.35 -4.00
CA GLU A 106 17.24 -10.81 -3.97
C GLU A 106 17.23 -11.34 -2.53
N LEU A 107 18.06 -10.78 -1.65
CA LEU A 107 18.09 -11.22 -0.25
C LEU A 107 16.78 -10.91 0.46
N PHE A 108 16.15 -9.76 0.20
CA PHE A 108 14.85 -9.46 0.77
C PHE A 108 13.79 -10.42 0.26
N ASN A 109 13.77 -10.70 -1.04
CA ASN A 109 12.81 -11.63 -1.64
C ASN A 109 12.95 -13.03 -1.04
N GLN A 110 14.21 -13.49 -0.89
CA GLN A 110 14.50 -14.78 -0.27
C GLN A 110 14.01 -14.85 1.19
N HIS A 111 14.22 -13.81 1.98
CA HIS A 111 13.77 -13.77 3.38
C HIS A 111 12.26 -13.59 3.52
N ASN A 112 11.63 -12.81 2.64
CA ASN A 112 10.21 -12.47 2.74
C ASN A 112 9.30 -13.57 2.17
N ILE A 113 9.63 -14.12 1.00
CA ILE A 113 8.77 -15.07 0.26
C ILE A 113 9.47 -16.35 -0.16
N ASN A 114 10.68 -16.57 0.35
CA ASN A 114 11.48 -17.79 0.15
C ASN A 114 11.65 -18.17 -1.33
N CYS A 115 11.95 -17.21 -2.19
CA CYS A 115 12.29 -17.43 -3.60
C CYS A 115 13.09 -16.25 -4.17
N SER A 116 13.72 -16.48 -5.34
CA SER A 116 14.38 -15.43 -6.10
C SER A 116 13.36 -14.45 -6.70
N ILE A 117 13.84 -13.30 -7.20
CA ILE A 117 13.00 -12.35 -7.95
C ILE A 117 12.44 -13.07 -9.19
N ALA A 118 13.27 -13.78 -9.96
CA ALA A 118 12.84 -14.52 -11.14
C ALA A 118 11.76 -15.56 -10.84
N ASP A 119 11.91 -16.35 -9.76
CA ASP A 119 10.91 -17.33 -9.34
C ASP A 119 9.61 -16.65 -8.89
N SER A 120 9.69 -15.47 -8.27
CA SER A 120 8.49 -14.70 -7.89
C SER A 120 7.72 -14.24 -9.12
N ILE A 121 8.40 -13.77 -10.16
CA ILE A 121 7.77 -13.40 -11.44
C ILE A 121 7.10 -14.61 -12.10
N ALA A 122 7.81 -15.73 -12.21
CA ALA A 122 7.26 -16.96 -12.78
C ALA A 122 6.02 -17.47 -12.00
N ARG A 123 6.02 -17.33 -10.67
CA ARG A 123 4.87 -17.68 -9.81
C ARG A 123 3.62 -16.87 -10.13
N PHE A 124 3.77 -15.66 -10.66
CA PHE A 124 2.64 -14.79 -11.00
C PHE A 124 2.12 -14.98 -12.42
N GLU A 125 2.81 -15.70 -13.31
CA GLU A 125 2.33 -15.97 -14.69
C GLU A 125 0.89 -16.54 -14.70
N PRO A 126 0.54 -17.61 -13.94
CA PRO A 126 -0.83 -18.11 -13.91
C PRO A 126 -1.82 -17.14 -13.27
N VAL A 127 -1.39 -16.31 -12.31
CA VAL A 127 -2.23 -15.26 -11.70
C VAL A 127 -2.60 -14.22 -12.76
N ILE A 128 -1.62 -13.74 -13.52
CA ILE A 128 -1.83 -12.75 -14.59
C ILE A 128 -2.69 -13.32 -15.72
N ALA A 129 -2.48 -14.58 -16.09
CA ALA A 129 -3.30 -15.24 -17.12
C ALA A 129 -4.79 -15.27 -16.69
N LEU A 130 -5.08 -15.64 -15.43
CA LEU A 130 -6.44 -15.63 -14.86
C LEU A 130 -7.00 -14.21 -14.76
N ALA A 131 -6.19 -13.24 -14.33
CA ALA A 131 -6.60 -11.85 -14.23
C ALA A 131 -7.01 -11.27 -15.59
N ARG A 132 -6.21 -11.54 -16.62
CA ARG A 132 -6.50 -11.12 -18.00
C ARG A 132 -7.79 -11.73 -18.53
N ASP A 133 -8.01 -13.04 -18.34
CA ASP A 133 -9.25 -13.73 -18.74
C ASP A 133 -10.50 -13.09 -18.09
N LYS A 134 -10.39 -12.69 -16.84
CA LYS A 134 -11.49 -12.09 -16.04
C LYS A 134 -11.54 -10.56 -16.08
N ARG A 135 -10.63 -9.89 -16.83
CA ARG A 135 -10.49 -8.43 -16.90
C ARG A 135 -10.33 -7.80 -15.51
N ILE A 136 -9.48 -8.40 -14.70
CA ILE A 136 -9.13 -7.94 -13.35
C ILE A 136 -7.90 -7.04 -13.46
N HIS A 137 -7.96 -5.87 -12.84
CA HIS A 137 -6.83 -4.95 -12.73
C HIS A 137 -5.78 -5.53 -11.79
N VAL A 138 -4.53 -5.51 -12.22
CA VAL A 138 -3.38 -6.05 -11.47
C VAL A 138 -2.39 -4.95 -11.17
N ARG A 139 -2.17 -4.73 -9.88
CA ARG A 139 -1.13 -3.88 -9.34
C ARG A 139 0.04 -4.74 -8.87
N ALA A 140 1.28 -4.26 -9.03
CA ALA A 140 2.47 -4.93 -8.51
C ALA A 140 3.23 -4.04 -7.53
N TYR A 141 3.54 -4.54 -6.34
CA TYR A 141 4.46 -3.90 -5.41
C TYR A 141 5.90 -4.31 -5.71
N ILE A 142 6.82 -3.33 -5.74
CA ILE A 142 8.27 -3.56 -5.70
C ILE A 142 8.78 -3.07 -4.35
N SER A 143 9.03 -4.00 -3.44
CA SER A 143 9.62 -3.70 -2.13
C SER A 143 11.08 -3.29 -2.24
N CYS A 144 11.59 -2.59 -1.22
CA CYS A 144 12.99 -2.16 -1.13
C CYS A 144 13.42 -1.23 -2.28
N ALA A 145 12.53 -0.40 -2.83
CA ALA A 145 12.84 0.47 -3.95
C ALA A 145 13.85 1.59 -3.61
N LEU A 146 13.97 2.01 -2.35
CA LEU A 146 14.88 3.05 -1.87
C LEU A 146 15.95 2.54 -0.90
N GLY A 147 15.85 1.29 -0.47
CA GLY A 147 16.80 0.66 0.43
C GLY A 147 16.34 -0.68 0.95
N CYS A 148 17.28 -1.54 1.33
CA CYS A 148 17.05 -2.90 1.78
C CYS A 148 17.71 -3.14 3.14
N PRO A 149 17.04 -3.83 4.09
CA PRO A 149 17.61 -4.12 5.41
C PRO A 149 18.80 -5.11 5.34
N TYR A 150 18.93 -5.84 4.24
CA TYR A 150 19.97 -6.86 4.05
C TYR A 150 21.07 -6.44 3.08
N GLU A 151 20.72 -5.78 1.97
CA GLU A 151 21.65 -5.36 0.92
C GLU A 151 22.06 -3.89 1.04
N GLY A 152 21.46 -3.11 1.95
CA GLY A 152 21.72 -1.68 2.09
C GLY A 152 21.13 -0.86 0.94
N ALA A 153 21.94 -0.03 0.30
CA ALA A 153 21.49 0.83 -0.79
C ALA A 153 21.06 0.03 -2.04
N ILE A 154 19.89 0.38 -2.58
CA ILE A 154 19.38 -0.19 -3.82
C ILE A 154 19.45 0.88 -4.92
N SER A 155 20.08 0.54 -6.04
CA SER A 155 20.18 1.48 -7.16
C SER A 155 18.86 1.57 -7.93
N PRO A 156 18.51 2.75 -8.50
CA PRO A 156 17.34 2.88 -9.37
C PRO A 156 17.33 1.88 -10.53
N LYS A 157 18.51 1.47 -11.03
CA LYS A 157 18.61 0.46 -12.09
C LYS A 157 18.05 -0.90 -11.67
N LYS A 158 18.35 -1.37 -10.44
CA LYS A 158 17.80 -2.64 -9.94
C LYS A 158 16.25 -2.59 -9.89
N VAL A 159 15.69 -1.46 -9.48
CA VAL A 159 14.24 -1.26 -9.45
C VAL A 159 13.66 -1.29 -10.86
N LEU A 160 14.34 -0.62 -11.79
CA LEU A 160 13.96 -0.58 -13.20
C LEU A 160 13.95 -1.99 -13.82
N ASP A 161 15.01 -2.78 -13.60
CA ASP A 161 15.11 -4.14 -14.12
C ASP A 161 13.92 -5.01 -13.66
N VAL A 162 13.49 -4.88 -12.39
CA VAL A 162 12.31 -5.59 -11.87
C VAL A 162 11.01 -5.03 -12.44
N ALA A 163 10.91 -3.72 -12.61
CA ALA A 163 9.74 -3.08 -13.18
C ALA A 163 9.52 -3.54 -14.63
N GLU A 164 10.58 -3.65 -15.43
CA GLU A 164 10.51 -4.15 -16.82
C GLU A 164 9.95 -5.58 -16.86
N LEU A 165 10.41 -6.48 -15.98
CA LEU A 165 9.87 -7.84 -15.88
C LEU A 165 8.37 -7.87 -15.55
N LEU A 166 7.92 -6.99 -14.64
CA LEU A 166 6.51 -6.89 -14.27
C LEU A 166 5.66 -6.32 -15.42
N ILE A 167 6.19 -5.35 -16.17
CA ILE A 167 5.53 -4.79 -17.35
C ILE A 167 5.37 -5.87 -18.43
N GLU A 168 6.44 -6.62 -18.70
CA GLU A 168 6.40 -7.74 -19.67
C GLU A 168 5.41 -8.82 -19.24
N LEU A 169 5.30 -9.08 -17.94
CA LEU A 169 4.31 -9.99 -17.38
C LEU A 169 2.87 -9.50 -17.63
N GLY A 170 2.67 -8.17 -17.70
CA GLY A 170 1.39 -7.55 -18.04
C GLY A 170 0.62 -7.01 -16.83
N VAL A 171 1.32 -6.40 -15.86
CA VAL A 171 0.68 -5.63 -14.77
C VAL A 171 0.21 -4.28 -15.29
N ASP A 172 -0.84 -3.72 -14.66
CA ASP A 172 -1.44 -2.45 -15.05
C ASP A 172 -0.82 -1.26 -14.30
N GLU A 173 -0.27 -1.48 -13.10
CA GLU A 173 0.27 -0.46 -12.21
C GLU A 173 1.42 -1.01 -11.36
N ILE A 174 2.45 -0.20 -11.11
CA ILE A 174 3.56 -0.53 -10.22
C ILE A 174 3.58 0.44 -9.02
N SER A 175 3.64 -0.12 -7.81
CA SER A 175 3.86 0.64 -6.57
C SER A 175 5.29 0.43 -6.08
N LEU A 176 6.03 1.53 -5.94
CA LEU A 176 7.41 1.55 -5.50
C LEU A 176 7.48 1.76 -3.98
N GLY A 177 7.95 0.72 -3.26
CA GLY A 177 7.94 0.70 -1.80
C GLY A 177 9.26 1.07 -1.15
N ASP A 178 9.25 2.11 -0.33
CA ASP A 178 10.31 2.40 0.66
C ASP A 178 10.06 1.56 1.92
N THR A 179 10.32 0.26 1.81
CA THR A 179 9.92 -0.78 2.79
C THR A 179 10.43 -0.56 4.20
N ILE A 180 11.59 0.08 4.36
CA ILE A 180 12.18 0.36 5.67
C ILE A 180 12.21 1.86 6.01
N GLY A 181 11.64 2.70 5.15
CA GLY A 181 11.48 4.14 5.37
C GLY A 181 12.79 4.92 5.40
N VAL A 182 13.82 4.48 4.67
CA VAL A 182 15.15 5.12 4.61
C VAL A 182 15.31 6.11 3.47
N GLY A 183 14.34 6.16 2.57
CA GLY A 183 14.37 7.03 1.40
C GLY A 183 14.36 8.50 1.77
N THR A 184 15.05 9.28 0.96
CA THR A 184 15.09 10.74 1.06
C THR A 184 14.42 11.38 -0.16
N PRO A 185 14.01 12.68 -0.10
CA PRO A 185 13.43 13.37 -1.25
C PRO A 185 14.30 13.33 -2.50
N GLN A 186 15.61 13.42 -2.36
CA GLN A 186 16.55 13.35 -3.48
C GLN A 186 16.53 11.96 -4.14
N GLN A 187 16.62 10.89 -3.34
CA GLN A 187 16.56 9.50 -3.84
C GLN A 187 15.21 9.21 -4.49
N THR A 188 14.12 9.74 -3.94
CA THR A 188 12.77 9.63 -4.52
C THR A 188 12.73 10.24 -5.92
N LYS A 189 13.26 11.46 -6.12
CA LYS A 189 13.35 12.11 -7.44
C LYS A 189 14.21 11.32 -8.41
N GLU A 190 15.35 10.81 -7.97
CA GLU A 190 16.24 9.98 -8.80
C GLU A 190 15.56 8.67 -9.26
N LEU A 191 14.84 8.01 -8.36
CA LEU A 191 14.09 6.80 -8.69
C LEU A 191 12.97 7.10 -9.70
N ILE A 192 12.17 8.16 -9.48
CA ILE A 192 11.10 8.55 -10.40
C ILE A 192 11.67 8.93 -11.78
N ALA A 193 12.78 9.65 -11.83
CA ALA A 193 13.44 9.98 -13.09
C ALA A 193 13.98 8.75 -13.83
N ALA A 194 14.33 7.67 -13.11
CA ALA A 194 14.71 6.41 -13.74
C ALA A 194 13.50 5.67 -14.28
N ILE A 195 12.45 5.49 -13.46
CA ILE A 195 11.27 4.70 -13.82
C ILE A 195 10.45 5.34 -14.95
N SER A 196 10.43 6.67 -15.03
CA SER A 196 9.72 7.42 -16.09
C SER A 196 10.24 7.15 -17.49
N LYS A 197 11.38 6.49 -17.64
CA LYS A 197 11.97 6.10 -18.93
C LYS A 197 11.30 4.84 -19.51
N CYS A 198 10.71 4.00 -18.68
CA CYS A 198 10.10 2.74 -19.12
C CYS A 198 8.59 2.67 -18.85
N LEU A 199 8.05 3.52 -17.97
CA LEU A 199 6.65 3.48 -17.56
C LEU A 199 6.05 4.89 -17.47
N PRO A 200 4.83 5.12 -18.00
CA PRO A 200 4.10 6.36 -17.76
C PRO A 200 3.88 6.58 -16.27
N LEU A 201 4.12 7.79 -15.76
CA LEU A 201 3.96 8.11 -14.33
C LEU A 201 2.51 7.89 -13.83
N SER A 202 1.51 7.90 -14.71
CA SER A 202 0.13 7.56 -14.38
C SER A 202 -0.08 6.10 -13.96
N GLN A 203 0.89 5.23 -14.26
CA GLN A 203 0.91 3.82 -13.86
C GLN A 203 1.88 3.55 -12.69
N VAL A 204 2.44 4.61 -12.09
CA VAL A 204 3.36 4.53 -10.96
C VAL A 204 2.69 5.07 -9.71
N ALA A 205 2.72 4.30 -8.64
CA ALA A 205 2.37 4.73 -7.30
C ALA A 205 3.59 4.69 -6.39
N MET A 206 3.58 5.51 -5.34
CA MET A 206 4.61 5.50 -4.30
C MET A 206 4.03 5.00 -2.98
N HIS A 207 4.79 4.15 -2.31
CA HIS A 207 4.47 3.58 -1.01
C HIS A 207 5.62 3.89 -0.04
N PHE A 208 5.37 4.81 0.89
CA PHE A 208 6.40 5.27 1.82
C PHE A 208 6.14 4.80 3.25
N HIS A 209 7.18 4.28 3.89
CA HIS A 209 7.24 4.12 5.34
C HIS A 209 7.84 5.36 6.00
N ASP A 210 7.36 5.69 7.20
CA ASP A 210 7.74 6.92 7.91
C ASP A 210 8.75 6.69 9.04
N THR A 211 9.54 5.60 8.95
CA THR A 211 10.50 5.19 9.99
C THR A 211 11.44 6.32 10.42
N TYR A 212 11.93 7.09 9.47
CA TYR A 212 12.82 8.23 9.72
C TYR A 212 12.12 9.59 9.55
N GLY A 213 10.78 9.62 9.52
CA GLY A 213 10.01 10.86 9.40
C GLY A 213 10.14 11.56 8.04
N GLN A 214 10.49 10.81 6.99
CA GLN A 214 10.72 11.38 5.65
C GLN A 214 9.54 11.17 4.69
N ALA A 215 8.56 10.36 5.04
CA ALA A 215 7.52 9.94 4.11
C ALA A 215 6.70 11.11 3.54
N VAL A 216 6.33 12.09 4.36
CA VAL A 216 5.62 13.31 3.90
C VAL A 216 6.50 14.15 2.97
N ALA A 217 7.80 14.29 3.27
CA ALA A 217 8.74 15.00 2.42
C ALA A 217 8.98 14.26 1.08
N ASN A 218 9.04 12.91 1.12
CA ASN A 218 9.16 12.07 -0.07
C ASN A 218 7.89 12.15 -0.94
N THR A 219 6.70 12.19 -0.32
CA THR A 219 5.43 12.40 -1.02
C THR A 219 5.43 13.75 -1.74
N TYR A 220 5.85 14.81 -1.07
CA TYR A 220 5.98 16.14 -1.69
C TYR A 220 6.95 16.13 -2.88
N ALA A 221 8.13 15.49 -2.71
CA ALA A 221 9.11 15.37 -3.78
C ALA A 221 8.58 14.56 -4.98
N ALA A 222 7.78 13.52 -4.73
CA ALA A 222 7.15 12.72 -5.77
C ALA A 222 6.06 13.50 -6.52
N LEU A 223 5.26 14.32 -5.82
CA LEU A 223 4.29 15.24 -6.43
C LEU A 223 4.98 16.24 -7.39
N GLU A 224 6.13 16.81 -6.98
CA GLU A 224 6.91 17.70 -7.85
C GLU A 224 7.41 17.01 -9.12
N CYS A 225 7.60 15.68 -9.08
CA CYS A 225 7.96 14.86 -10.24
C CYS A 225 6.76 14.41 -11.08
N GLY A 226 5.53 14.72 -10.68
CA GLY A 226 4.32 14.37 -11.43
C GLY A 226 3.63 13.08 -11.00
N ILE A 227 4.08 12.42 -9.93
CA ILE A 227 3.35 11.28 -9.35
C ILE A 227 2.07 11.78 -8.69
N ASN A 228 0.98 11.06 -8.90
CA ASN A 228 -0.33 11.38 -8.37
C ASN A 228 -1.05 10.22 -7.67
N ARG A 229 -0.34 9.14 -7.39
CA ARG A 229 -0.89 7.96 -6.71
C ARG A 229 -0.01 7.58 -5.52
N PHE A 230 -0.60 7.54 -4.32
CA PHE A 230 0.13 7.28 -3.08
C PHE A 230 -0.59 6.26 -2.22
N ASP A 231 0.16 5.29 -1.70
CA ASP A 231 -0.31 4.40 -0.66
C ASP A 231 -0.13 5.07 0.69
N SER A 232 -1.12 4.91 1.54
CA SER A 232 -1.05 5.35 2.94
C SER A 232 -1.91 4.45 3.82
N SER A 233 -1.72 4.55 5.12
CA SER A 233 -2.43 3.73 6.08
C SER A 233 -3.06 4.60 7.16
N VAL A 234 -4.37 4.49 7.34
CA VAL A 234 -5.10 5.19 8.40
C VAL A 234 -4.42 5.02 9.75
N ALA A 235 -4.31 6.09 10.54
CA ALA A 235 -3.63 6.12 11.84
C ALA A 235 -2.15 5.72 11.81
N GLY A 236 -1.50 5.64 10.64
CA GLY A 236 -0.18 5.08 10.49
C GLY A 236 -0.11 3.62 10.92
N LEU A 237 -1.17 2.84 10.63
CA LEU A 237 -1.18 1.41 10.93
C LEU A 237 -0.08 0.70 10.15
N GLY A 238 0.51 -0.28 10.81
CA GLY A 238 1.56 -1.11 10.27
C GLY A 238 2.83 -1.03 11.07
N GLY A 239 3.76 -1.84 10.67
CA GLY A 239 5.12 -1.90 11.18
C GLY A 239 5.96 -2.60 10.13
N CYS A 240 7.27 -2.53 10.26
CA CYS A 240 8.14 -3.31 9.41
C CYS A 240 8.85 -4.35 10.29
N PRO A 241 8.56 -5.66 10.15
CA PRO A 241 9.22 -6.68 10.95
C PRO A 241 10.72 -6.76 10.66
N TYR A 242 11.17 -6.18 9.56
CA TYR A 242 12.55 -6.16 9.10
C TYR A 242 13.35 -4.93 9.56
N ALA A 243 12.68 -3.92 10.15
CA ALA A 243 13.33 -2.71 10.64
C ALA A 243 12.95 -2.48 12.12
N ARG A 244 13.91 -2.63 13.04
CA ARG A 244 13.69 -2.34 14.47
C ARG A 244 13.33 -0.87 14.66
N GLY A 245 12.20 -0.61 15.35
CA GLY A 245 11.73 0.75 15.60
C GLY A 245 11.04 1.41 14.41
N ALA A 246 10.73 0.65 13.34
CA ALA A 246 9.96 1.16 12.20
C ALA A 246 8.57 1.59 12.65
N SER A 247 8.19 2.82 12.30
CA SER A 247 6.83 3.34 12.52
C SER A 247 5.80 2.74 11.55
N GLY A 248 6.25 2.11 10.46
CA GLY A 248 5.39 1.56 9.42
C GLY A 248 4.97 2.59 8.38
N ASN A 249 3.79 2.38 7.81
CA ASN A 249 3.25 3.21 6.74
C ASN A 249 3.10 4.68 7.14
N VAL A 250 3.26 5.58 6.18
CA VAL A 250 2.83 6.97 6.35
C VAL A 250 1.32 7.02 6.63
N ALA A 251 0.93 7.87 7.56
CA ALA A 251 -0.48 8.02 7.91
C ALA A 251 -1.27 8.72 6.81
N THR A 252 -2.46 8.21 6.51
CA THR A 252 -3.38 8.80 5.52
C THR A 252 -3.73 10.23 5.89
N GLU A 253 -3.96 10.50 7.17
CA GLU A 253 -4.29 11.83 7.69
C GLU A 253 -3.14 12.84 7.44
N ASP A 254 -1.87 12.40 7.59
CA ASP A 254 -0.71 13.27 7.42
C ASP A 254 -0.52 13.63 5.92
N ILE A 255 -0.77 12.66 5.02
CA ILE A 255 -0.76 12.92 3.56
C ILE A 255 -1.92 13.83 3.16
N LEU A 256 -3.12 13.59 3.65
CA LEU A 256 -4.28 14.44 3.33
C LEU A 256 -4.07 15.88 3.78
N TYR A 257 -3.47 16.10 4.95
CA TYR A 257 -3.15 17.44 5.44
C TYR A 257 -2.17 18.17 4.51
N LEU A 258 -1.14 17.47 4.03
CA LEU A 258 -0.21 18.01 3.02
C LEU A 258 -0.96 18.38 1.75
N LEU A 259 -1.75 17.47 1.19
CA LEU A 259 -2.44 17.65 -0.08
C LEU A 259 -3.44 18.81 -0.02
N HIS A 260 -4.25 18.88 1.03
CA HIS A 260 -5.20 19.98 1.24
C HIS A 260 -4.48 21.33 1.43
N GLY A 261 -3.34 21.33 2.15
CA GLY A 261 -2.50 22.53 2.29
C GLY A 261 -1.90 23.05 0.97
N LEU A 262 -1.71 22.15 0.00
CA LEU A 262 -1.29 22.48 -1.36
C LEU A 262 -2.45 22.88 -2.30
N GLY A 263 -3.70 22.83 -1.81
CA GLY A 263 -4.90 23.08 -2.60
C GLY A 263 -5.25 21.97 -3.59
N LEU A 264 -4.75 20.73 -3.33
CA LEU A 264 -5.03 19.57 -4.18
C LEU A 264 -6.30 18.86 -3.71
N GLU A 265 -7.21 18.59 -4.64
CA GLU A 265 -8.44 17.89 -4.35
C GLU A 265 -8.21 16.37 -4.31
N THR A 266 -8.66 15.76 -3.23
CA THR A 266 -8.64 14.28 -3.07
C THR A 266 -10.04 13.70 -3.04
N GLY A 267 -11.04 14.51 -2.73
CA GLY A 267 -12.42 14.07 -2.48
C GLY A 267 -12.60 13.34 -1.14
N ILE A 268 -11.57 13.32 -0.28
CA ILE A 268 -11.55 12.55 0.97
C ILE A 268 -11.77 13.48 2.16
N ASP A 269 -12.70 13.11 3.05
CA ASP A 269 -12.96 13.80 4.31
C ASP A 269 -11.97 13.35 5.39
N ILE A 270 -11.04 14.23 5.75
CA ILE A 270 -10.01 13.96 6.74
C ILE A 270 -10.59 13.64 8.13
N TYR A 271 -11.74 14.22 8.50
CA TYR A 271 -12.35 13.95 9.81
C TYR A 271 -12.94 12.55 9.89
N GLN A 272 -13.49 12.04 8.79
CA GLN A 272 -13.95 10.65 8.71
C GLN A 272 -12.78 9.66 8.76
N ILE A 273 -11.64 9.99 8.14
CA ILE A 273 -10.41 9.19 8.27
C ILE A 273 -9.93 9.18 9.72
N VAL A 274 -9.88 10.33 10.38
CA VAL A 274 -9.50 10.44 11.82
C VAL A 274 -10.43 9.59 12.68
N ALA A 275 -11.73 9.61 12.43
CA ALA A 275 -12.71 8.80 13.19
C ALA A 275 -12.49 7.29 12.97
N ALA A 276 -12.21 6.86 11.74
CA ALA A 276 -11.87 5.47 11.45
C ALA A 276 -10.54 5.06 12.13
N GLY A 277 -9.55 5.94 12.12
CA GLY A 277 -8.26 5.75 12.81
C GLY A 277 -8.40 5.66 14.32
N ASP A 278 -9.22 6.49 14.94
CA ASP A 278 -9.50 6.45 16.39
C ASP A 278 -10.21 5.14 16.78
N MET A 279 -11.19 4.70 15.97
CA MET A 279 -11.91 3.44 16.18
C MET A 279 -10.95 2.25 16.19
N ILE A 280 -10.11 2.12 15.17
CA ILE A 280 -9.19 0.97 15.07
C ILE A 280 -8.08 1.03 16.11
N CYS A 281 -7.56 2.20 16.45
CA CYS A 281 -6.57 2.37 17.52
C CYS A 281 -7.12 1.96 18.88
N LYS A 282 -8.39 2.29 19.18
CA LYS A 282 -9.09 1.83 20.40
C LYS A 282 -9.22 0.31 20.42
N ALA A 283 -9.60 -0.32 19.31
CA ALA A 283 -9.72 -1.76 19.21
C ALA A 283 -8.38 -2.49 19.40
N LEU A 284 -7.29 -1.89 18.92
CA LEU A 284 -5.92 -2.41 19.06
C LEU A 284 -5.28 -2.08 20.43
N GLY A 285 -5.85 -1.16 21.20
CA GLY A 285 -5.26 -0.66 22.45
C GLY A 285 -3.95 0.14 22.22
N ARG A 286 -3.82 0.79 21.06
CA ARG A 286 -2.62 1.58 20.70
C ARG A 286 -2.93 3.06 20.47
N LYS A 287 -1.90 3.90 20.55
CA LYS A 287 -2.02 5.31 20.18
C LYS A 287 -2.01 5.47 18.65
N ASN A 288 -2.79 6.43 18.15
CA ASN A 288 -2.72 6.87 16.77
C ASN A 288 -1.32 7.46 16.47
N GLN A 289 -0.67 7.02 15.41
CA GLN A 289 0.67 7.50 15.04
C GLN A 289 0.63 8.75 14.15
N SER A 290 -0.52 9.07 13.52
CA SER A 290 -0.68 10.31 12.78
C SER A 290 -0.53 11.53 13.70
N LYS A 291 0.35 12.45 13.32
CA LYS A 291 0.50 13.73 14.01
C LYS A 291 -0.73 14.60 13.79
N VAL A 292 -1.29 14.56 12.59
CA VAL A 292 -2.49 15.33 12.21
C VAL A 292 -3.71 14.83 12.98
N ALA A 293 -3.94 13.50 13.03
CA ALA A 293 -5.06 12.95 13.80
C ALA A 293 -4.98 13.34 15.27
N ASN A 294 -3.80 13.23 15.89
CA ASN A 294 -3.62 13.61 17.29
C ASN A 294 -3.91 15.10 17.51
N ALA A 295 -3.49 15.98 16.60
CA ALA A 295 -3.75 17.42 16.70
C ALA A 295 -5.25 17.73 16.51
N LEU A 296 -5.92 17.09 15.54
CA LEU A 296 -7.35 17.30 15.28
C LEU A 296 -8.20 16.78 16.46
N LEU A 297 -7.91 15.60 16.99
CA LEU A 297 -8.62 15.03 18.15
C LEU A 297 -8.47 15.88 19.40
N ALA A 298 -7.30 16.45 19.64
CA ALA A 298 -7.07 17.36 20.79
C ALA A 298 -7.90 18.67 20.72
N ASN A 299 -8.30 19.08 19.52
CA ASN A 299 -9.12 20.28 19.32
C ASN A 299 -10.64 20.01 19.38
N LEU A 300 -11.05 18.74 19.42
CA LEU A 300 -12.46 18.34 19.52
C LEU A 300 -12.92 18.09 20.97
N GLY A 301 -12.01 18.03 21.92
CA GLY A 301 -12.26 17.86 23.36
C GLY A 301 -12.02 19.12 24.12
#